data_3e3338f8a895c736fce881833c739570
#
_entry.id   3e3338f8a895c736fce881833c739570
#
_cell.length_a   1.000
_cell.length_b   1.000
_cell.length_c   1.000
_cell.angle_alpha   90.00
_cell.angle_beta   90.00
_cell.angle_gamma   90.00
#
_symmetry.space_group_name_H-M   'P 1'
#
loop_
_entity.id
_entity.type
_entity.pdbx_description
1 polymer ?
#
loop_
_entity_poly.entity_id
_entity_poly.type
_entity_poly.pdbx_seq_one_letter_code
_entity_poly.pdbx_strand_id
1 'polypeptide(L)'
;MAKIPYKINLSEDELPKYWQNIRPYMQEAQDPFINPVTFKPCSADDLRPVFCDELIEQELDNTNKFIEIPEAIRDFYKMYRPSPLTRAYNLEKALGTPAEIYYKFEGTNTSGSHKLNSAVAQVYYAQKPDPSDDGNRRRAMGHGPGYGLRLFRHRPFCVYGQGICGAEALP
;
A
#
# COMPACT_ATOMS: atom_id res chain seq x y z
N MET A 1 19.93 -1.87 -34.17
CA MET A 1 18.73 -1.68 -33.34
C MET A 1 18.95 -0.46 -32.46
N ALA A 2 17.94 0.41 -32.33
CA ALA A 2 18.01 1.54 -31.41
C ALA A 2 18.15 1.01 -29.98
N LYS A 3 19.07 1.59 -29.21
CA LYS A 3 19.30 1.19 -27.81
C LYS A 3 18.09 1.64 -26.97
N ILE A 4 17.46 0.73 -26.23
CA ILE A 4 16.37 1.05 -25.31
C ILE A 4 16.90 2.04 -24.26
N PRO A 5 16.19 3.12 -23.95
CA PRO A 5 16.64 4.10 -22.97
C PRO A 5 16.79 3.48 -21.58
N TYR A 6 17.68 4.03 -20.75
CA TYR A 6 17.85 3.58 -19.35
C TYR A 6 16.57 3.78 -18.50
N LYS A 7 15.81 4.80 -18.80
CA LYS A 7 14.62 5.18 -18.03
C LYS A 7 13.43 5.36 -18.97
N ILE A 8 12.34 4.69 -18.64
CA ILE A 8 11.05 4.79 -19.31
C ILE A 8 10.08 5.39 -18.30
N ASN A 9 9.46 6.52 -18.65
CA ASN A 9 8.40 7.15 -17.89
C ASN A 9 7.08 6.90 -18.61
N LEU A 10 6.13 6.38 -17.87
CA LEU A 10 4.75 6.19 -18.34
C LEU A 10 3.94 7.45 -18.02
N SER A 11 2.82 7.65 -18.73
CA SER A 11 1.91 8.77 -18.48
C SER A 11 0.96 8.46 -17.31
N GLU A 12 0.31 9.49 -16.79
CA GLU A 12 -0.71 9.36 -15.75
C GLU A 12 -1.91 8.50 -16.18
N ASP A 13 -2.23 8.52 -17.47
CA ASP A 13 -3.34 7.76 -18.05
C ASP A 13 -3.11 6.24 -17.99
N GLU A 14 -1.86 5.82 -17.80
CA GLU A 14 -1.49 4.41 -17.66
C GLU A 14 -1.57 3.92 -16.21
N LEU A 15 -2.02 4.77 -15.27
CA LEU A 15 -2.29 4.33 -13.91
C LEU A 15 -3.46 3.35 -13.86
N PRO A 16 -3.33 2.22 -13.18
CA PRO A 16 -4.40 1.24 -13.08
C PRO A 16 -5.59 1.80 -12.29
N LYS A 17 -6.80 1.40 -12.71
CA LYS A 17 -8.05 1.72 -12.01
C LYS A 17 -8.38 0.71 -10.91
N TYR A 18 -7.71 -0.43 -10.91
CA TYR A 18 -7.98 -1.54 -10.00
C TYR A 18 -6.67 -2.05 -9.39
N TRP A 19 -6.72 -2.48 -8.14
CA TRP A 19 -5.72 -3.38 -7.58
C TRP A 19 -6.05 -4.80 -8.01
N GLN A 20 -5.01 -5.57 -8.33
CA GLN A 20 -5.16 -7.00 -8.61
C GLN A 20 -4.99 -7.78 -7.32
N ASN A 21 -6.02 -8.57 -6.97
CA ASN A 21 -5.93 -9.53 -5.90
C ASN A 21 -5.34 -10.84 -6.46
N ILE A 22 -4.21 -11.27 -5.92
CA ILE A 22 -3.53 -12.48 -6.37
C ILE A 22 -4.18 -13.77 -5.84
N ARG A 23 -4.89 -13.71 -4.71
CA ARG A 23 -5.43 -14.89 -4.01
C ARG A 23 -6.31 -15.77 -4.89
N PRO A 24 -7.25 -15.25 -5.71
CA PRO A 24 -8.08 -16.07 -6.61
C PRO A 24 -7.31 -16.78 -7.72
N TYR A 25 -6.03 -16.47 -7.91
CA TYR A 25 -5.16 -17.10 -8.93
C TYR A 25 -4.19 -18.12 -8.33
N MET A 26 -4.11 -18.20 -7.00
CA MET A 26 -3.24 -19.16 -6.34
C MET A 26 -3.80 -20.58 -6.48
N GLN A 27 -2.93 -21.55 -6.76
CA GLN A 27 -3.32 -22.97 -6.86
C GLN A 27 -3.66 -23.55 -5.49
N GLU A 28 -2.94 -23.09 -4.46
CA GLU A 28 -3.17 -23.45 -3.07
C GLU A 28 -3.58 -22.20 -2.30
N ALA A 29 -4.54 -22.33 -1.40
CA ALA A 29 -4.96 -21.25 -0.55
C ALA A 29 -3.79 -20.79 0.33
N GLN A 30 -3.65 -19.48 0.52
CA GLN A 30 -2.66 -18.93 1.43
C GLN A 30 -2.97 -19.38 2.86
N ASP A 31 -1.93 -19.77 3.60
CA ASP A 31 -2.04 -20.05 5.02
C ASP A 31 -2.59 -18.82 5.77
N PRO A 32 -3.50 -19.02 6.72
CA PRO A 32 -4.05 -17.94 7.51
C PRO A 32 -2.97 -17.28 8.40
N PHE A 33 -3.12 -16.01 8.70
CA PHE A 33 -2.34 -15.37 9.76
C PHE A 33 -2.56 -16.11 11.08
N ILE A 34 -1.49 -16.31 11.82
CA ILE A 34 -1.54 -16.97 13.13
C ILE A 34 -1.47 -15.92 14.24
N ASN A 35 -2.44 -15.96 15.14
CA ASN A 35 -2.43 -15.14 16.35
C ASN A 35 -1.27 -15.57 17.24
N PRO A 36 -0.32 -14.68 17.59
CA PRO A 36 0.89 -15.04 18.32
C PRO A 36 0.64 -15.43 19.79
N VAL A 37 -0.55 -15.14 20.32
CA VAL A 37 -0.93 -15.46 21.69
C VAL A 37 -1.66 -16.81 21.77
N THR A 38 -2.61 -17.03 20.85
CA THR A 38 -3.46 -18.23 20.87
C THR A 38 -2.93 -19.36 19.98
N PHE A 39 -1.98 -19.05 19.09
CA PHE A 39 -1.45 -19.97 18.06
C PHE A 39 -2.53 -20.57 17.14
N LYS A 40 -3.65 -19.87 17.01
CA LYS A 40 -4.75 -20.23 16.11
C LYS A 40 -4.82 -19.27 14.93
N PRO A 41 -5.49 -19.64 13.83
CA PRO A 41 -5.78 -18.74 12.74
C PRO A 41 -6.45 -17.45 13.24
N CYS A 42 -5.96 -16.29 12.77
CA CYS A 42 -6.55 -14.99 13.10
C CYS A 42 -7.96 -14.89 12.53
N SER A 43 -8.87 -14.40 13.37
CA SER A 43 -10.18 -13.90 12.96
C SER A 43 -10.10 -12.44 12.52
N ALA A 44 -11.19 -11.91 11.96
CA ALA A 44 -11.31 -10.46 11.69
C ALA A 44 -11.12 -9.63 12.96
N ASP A 45 -11.62 -10.10 14.10
CA ASP A 45 -11.48 -9.42 15.40
C ASP A 45 -10.03 -9.31 15.87
N ASP A 46 -9.19 -10.31 15.56
CA ASP A 46 -7.76 -10.27 15.85
C ASP A 46 -7.01 -9.21 15.02
N LEU A 47 -7.53 -8.86 13.84
CA LEU A 47 -6.93 -7.89 12.92
C LEU A 47 -7.43 -6.45 13.16
N ARG A 48 -8.62 -6.26 13.72
CA ARG A 48 -9.22 -4.93 13.99
C ARG A 48 -8.37 -3.97 14.82
N PRO A 49 -7.54 -4.41 15.78
CA PRO A 49 -6.65 -3.48 16.50
C PRO A 49 -5.62 -2.78 15.58
N VAL A 50 -5.36 -3.34 14.38
CA VAL A 50 -4.34 -2.84 13.45
C VAL A 50 -4.94 -2.27 12.16
N PHE A 51 -6.03 -2.86 11.67
CA PHE A 51 -6.65 -2.52 10.38
C PHE A 51 -8.12 -2.17 10.55
N CYS A 52 -8.64 -1.26 9.68
CA CYS A 52 -10.07 -1.01 9.55
C CYS A 52 -10.76 -2.16 8.81
N ASP A 53 -12.08 -2.26 8.97
CA ASP A 53 -12.86 -3.39 8.45
C ASP A 53 -12.74 -3.54 6.92
N GLU A 54 -12.72 -2.45 6.14
CA GLU A 54 -12.57 -2.53 4.68
C GLU A 54 -11.21 -3.12 4.26
N LEU A 55 -10.15 -2.85 5.00
CA LEU A 55 -8.84 -3.46 4.72
C LEU A 55 -8.80 -4.93 5.13
N ILE A 56 -9.49 -5.28 6.21
CA ILE A 56 -9.63 -6.68 6.64
C ILE A 56 -10.44 -7.48 5.59
N GLU A 57 -11.54 -6.91 5.10
CA GLU A 57 -12.34 -7.52 4.03
C GLU A 57 -11.50 -7.76 2.77
N GLN A 58 -10.72 -6.76 2.35
CA GLN A 58 -9.83 -6.90 1.18
C GLN A 58 -8.73 -7.95 1.41
N GLU A 59 -8.15 -7.99 2.61
CA GLU A 59 -7.10 -8.95 2.94
C GLU A 59 -7.62 -10.40 2.99
N LEU A 60 -8.86 -10.60 3.40
CA LEU A 60 -9.47 -11.92 3.50
C LEU A 60 -10.25 -12.34 2.24
N ASP A 61 -10.34 -11.46 1.24
CA ASP A 61 -11.07 -11.75 0.00
C ASP A 61 -10.30 -12.73 -0.90
N ASN A 62 -10.88 -13.91 -1.07
CA ASN A 62 -10.35 -14.97 -1.93
C ASN A 62 -11.09 -15.10 -3.27
N THR A 63 -12.03 -14.20 -3.56
CA THR A 63 -12.98 -14.34 -4.68
C THR A 63 -12.83 -13.26 -5.74
N ASN A 64 -12.75 -12.00 -5.33
CA ASN A 64 -12.65 -10.88 -6.25
C ASN A 64 -11.24 -10.74 -6.79
N LYS A 65 -11.11 -10.80 -8.11
CA LYS A 65 -9.82 -10.67 -8.81
C LYS A 65 -9.32 -9.24 -8.85
N PHE A 66 -10.24 -8.27 -8.87
CA PHE A 66 -9.95 -6.85 -9.00
C PHE A 66 -10.73 -6.06 -7.97
N ILE A 67 -10.05 -5.14 -7.30
CA ILE A 67 -10.61 -4.22 -6.31
C ILE A 67 -10.46 -2.82 -6.88
N GLU A 68 -11.55 -2.08 -7.02
CA GLU A 68 -11.51 -0.73 -7.56
C GLU A 68 -10.71 0.20 -6.64
N ILE A 69 -9.79 0.97 -7.24
CA ILE A 69 -9.04 2.00 -6.54
C ILE A 69 -9.92 3.25 -6.45
N PRO A 70 -10.30 3.72 -5.26
CA PRO A 70 -11.06 4.96 -5.10
C PRO A 70 -10.43 6.14 -5.84
N GLU A 71 -11.26 7.00 -6.42
CA GLU A 71 -10.80 8.14 -7.22
C GLU A 71 -9.82 9.04 -6.44
N ALA A 72 -10.13 9.33 -5.18
CA ALA A 72 -9.26 10.14 -4.33
C ALA A 72 -7.85 9.53 -4.14
N ILE A 73 -7.73 8.21 -4.10
CA ILE A 73 -6.44 7.52 -4.06
C ILE A 73 -5.75 7.62 -5.42
N ARG A 74 -6.48 7.44 -6.52
CA ARG A 74 -5.93 7.57 -7.88
C ARG A 74 -5.38 8.98 -8.13
N ASP A 75 -6.10 10.02 -7.71
CA ASP A 75 -5.67 11.41 -7.84
C ASP A 75 -4.41 11.69 -7.02
N PHE A 76 -4.33 11.11 -5.82
CA PHE A 76 -3.10 11.20 -5.02
C PHE A 76 -1.92 10.48 -5.70
N TYR A 77 -2.16 9.30 -6.29
CA TYR A 77 -1.13 8.55 -7.00
C TYR A 77 -0.55 9.33 -8.19
N LYS A 78 -1.33 10.12 -8.92
CA LYS A 78 -0.86 10.94 -10.04
C LYS A 78 0.28 11.89 -9.66
N MET A 79 0.39 12.29 -8.39
CA MET A 79 1.47 13.19 -7.93
C MET A 79 2.87 12.55 -8.00
N TYR A 80 2.98 11.21 -8.00
CA TYR A 80 4.29 10.56 -7.98
C TYR A 80 4.35 9.24 -8.75
N ARG A 81 3.25 8.76 -9.27
CA ARG A 81 3.13 7.55 -10.10
C ARG A 81 2.70 7.89 -11.52
N PRO A 82 3.01 7.04 -12.49
CA PRO A 82 3.79 5.79 -12.40
C PRO A 82 5.25 6.05 -12.04
N SER A 83 5.84 5.22 -11.17
CA SER A 83 7.27 5.29 -10.88
C SER A 83 8.07 4.91 -12.12
N PRO A 84 9.28 5.51 -12.35
CA PRO A 84 10.09 5.21 -13.52
C PRO A 84 10.44 3.73 -13.62
N LEU A 85 10.36 3.18 -14.82
CA LEU A 85 10.89 1.86 -15.16
C LEU A 85 12.32 2.02 -15.65
N THR A 86 13.27 1.46 -14.93
CA THR A 86 14.71 1.62 -15.22
C THR A 86 15.30 0.30 -15.64
N ARG A 87 16.04 0.30 -16.76
CA ARG A 87 16.76 -0.89 -17.23
C ARG A 87 18.11 -1.05 -16.54
N ALA A 88 18.38 -2.24 -16.05
CA ALA A 88 19.60 -2.55 -15.29
C ALA A 88 20.72 -3.11 -16.17
N TYR A 89 21.17 -2.38 -17.19
CA TYR A 89 22.19 -2.82 -18.14
C TYR A 89 23.49 -3.34 -17.49
N ASN A 90 23.92 -2.71 -16.39
CA ASN A 90 25.13 -3.13 -15.70
C ASN A 90 24.95 -4.48 -15.00
N LEU A 91 23.74 -4.74 -14.49
CA LEU A 91 23.40 -6.02 -13.88
C LEU A 91 23.30 -7.12 -14.94
N GLU A 92 22.65 -6.85 -16.08
CA GLU A 92 22.59 -7.77 -17.23
C GLU A 92 24.01 -8.20 -17.67
N LYS A 93 24.90 -7.21 -17.81
CA LYS A 93 26.29 -7.45 -18.18
C LYS A 93 27.04 -8.26 -17.11
N ALA A 94 26.87 -7.93 -15.84
CA ALA A 94 27.53 -8.63 -14.74
C ALA A 94 27.09 -10.10 -14.62
N LEU A 95 25.81 -10.38 -14.93
CA LEU A 95 25.26 -11.74 -14.92
C LEU A 95 25.52 -12.51 -16.21
N GLY A 96 26.01 -11.85 -17.28
CA GLY A 96 26.20 -12.47 -18.60
C GLY A 96 24.90 -13.04 -19.19
N THR A 97 23.75 -12.47 -18.83
CA THR A 97 22.43 -12.98 -19.23
C THR A 97 21.91 -12.29 -20.48
N PRO A 98 21.18 -13.00 -21.38
CA PRO A 98 20.46 -12.39 -22.48
C PRO A 98 19.12 -11.74 -22.03
N ALA A 99 18.71 -11.94 -20.77
CA ALA A 99 17.48 -11.39 -20.23
C ALA A 99 17.56 -9.88 -20.08
N GLU A 100 16.49 -9.19 -20.42
CA GLU A 100 16.30 -7.77 -20.14
C GLU A 100 15.79 -7.59 -18.71
N ILE A 101 16.60 -6.95 -17.85
CA ILE A 101 16.27 -6.75 -16.44
C ILE A 101 15.83 -5.31 -16.21
N TYR A 102 14.63 -5.15 -15.64
CA TYR A 102 14.05 -3.85 -15.30
C TYR A 102 13.65 -3.81 -13.83
N TYR A 103 13.68 -2.61 -13.27
CA TYR A 103 13.14 -2.35 -11.93
C TYR A 103 12.32 -1.05 -11.90
N LYS A 104 11.27 -1.02 -11.10
CA LYS A 104 10.51 0.19 -10.79
C LYS A 104 11.23 0.95 -9.68
N PHE A 105 11.64 2.18 -9.96
CA PHE A 105 12.39 2.98 -9.00
C PHE A 105 11.44 3.77 -8.10
N GLU A 106 11.16 3.25 -6.93
CA GLU A 106 10.23 3.83 -5.95
C GLU A 106 10.87 4.89 -5.03
N GLY A 107 12.16 5.17 -5.18
CA GLY A 107 12.87 6.19 -4.39
C GLY A 107 12.59 7.63 -4.78
N THR A 108 11.79 7.89 -5.83
CA THR A 108 11.50 9.23 -6.33
C THR A 108 10.28 9.88 -5.68
N ASN A 109 9.51 9.15 -4.90
CA ASN A 109 8.37 9.71 -4.18
C ASN A 109 8.80 10.39 -2.87
N THR A 110 7.90 11.14 -2.23
CA THR A 110 8.18 11.92 -1.02
C THR A 110 8.62 11.11 0.18
N SER A 111 8.31 9.81 0.22
CA SER A 111 8.74 8.91 1.30
C SER A 111 10.03 8.14 0.98
N GLY A 112 10.52 8.24 -0.26
CA GLY A 112 11.66 7.46 -0.74
C GLY A 112 11.43 5.95 -0.76
N SER A 113 10.17 5.50 -0.74
CA SER A 113 9.83 4.08 -0.55
C SER A 113 8.50 3.71 -1.22
N HIS A 114 8.41 2.46 -1.69
CA HIS A 114 7.17 1.84 -2.17
C HIS A 114 6.06 1.76 -1.11
N LYS A 115 6.41 1.84 0.17
CA LYS A 115 5.45 1.80 1.28
C LYS A 115 4.40 2.90 1.21
N LEU A 116 4.70 4.03 0.56
CA LEU A 116 3.74 5.10 0.33
C LEU A 116 2.50 4.62 -0.43
N ASN A 117 2.66 3.67 -1.36
CA ASN A 117 1.55 3.15 -2.16
C ASN A 117 0.46 2.48 -1.31
N SER A 118 0.85 1.68 -0.33
CA SER A 118 -0.09 1.05 0.61
C SER A 118 -0.55 2.01 1.70
N ALA A 119 0.34 2.87 2.19
CA ALA A 119 0.02 3.83 3.24
C ALA A 119 -1.10 4.81 2.85
N VAL A 120 -1.12 5.27 1.60
CA VAL A 120 -2.19 6.14 1.07
C VAL A 120 -3.54 5.44 1.17
N ALA A 121 -3.63 4.17 0.76
CA ALA A 121 -4.85 3.38 0.85
C ALA A 121 -5.30 3.15 2.30
N GLN A 122 -4.36 2.80 3.18
CA GLN A 122 -4.64 2.59 4.60
C GLN A 122 -5.21 3.86 5.26
N VAL A 123 -4.59 5.01 4.99
CA VAL A 123 -5.08 6.30 5.53
C VAL A 123 -6.46 6.64 4.97
N TYR A 124 -6.68 6.43 3.68
CA TYR A 124 -7.98 6.70 3.05
C TYR A 124 -9.11 5.91 3.72
N TYR A 125 -8.92 4.61 3.90
CA TYR A 125 -9.93 3.76 4.51
C TYR A 125 -10.10 4.03 6.01
N ALA A 126 -9.02 4.26 6.74
CA ALA A 126 -9.09 4.60 8.16
C ALA A 126 -9.80 5.95 8.45
N GLN A 127 -9.94 6.83 7.45
CA GLN A 127 -10.68 8.09 7.58
C GLN A 127 -12.17 7.96 7.32
N LYS A 128 -12.62 6.89 6.68
CA LYS A 128 -14.05 6.67 6.49
C LYS A 128 -14.74 6.56 7.84
N PRO A 129 -15.91 7.22 8.01
CA PRO A 129 -16.70 7.01 9.21
C PRO A 129 -17.13 5.53 9.24
N ASP A 130 -16.73 4.83 10.28
CA ASP A 130 -17.28 3.51 10.58
C ASP A 130 -18.70 3.71 11.10
N PRO A 131 -19.73 3.13 10.45
CA PRO A 131 -21.12 3.23 10.93
C PRO A 131 -21.32 2.65 12.34
N SER A 132 -20.40 1.81 12.81
CA SER A 132 -20.40 1.20 14.14
C SER A 132 -19.50 1.92 15.15
N ASP A 133 -18.82 3.02 14.75
CA ASP A 133 -17.87 3.74 15.59
C ASP A 133 -18.60 4.61 16.62
N ASP A 134 -18.57 4.17 17.87
CA ASP A 134 -18.99 4.94 19.04
C ASP A 134 -18.02 6.09 19.41
N GLY A 135 -17.07 6.42 18.54
CA GLY A 135 -16.07 7.47 18.76
C GLY A 135 -14.82 7.03 19.54
N ASN A 136 -14.82 5.82 20.10
CA ASN A 136 -13.73 5.32 20.96
C ASN A 136 -12.64 4.57 20.19
N ARG A 137 -12.98 3.94 19.06
CA ARG A 137 -12.04 3.15 18.25
C ARG A 137 -10.98 4.00 17.55
N ARG A 138 -11.29 5.24 17.17
CA ARG A 138 -10.34 6.15 16.52
C ARG A 138 -9.15 6.54 17.41
N ARG A 139 -9.28 6.39 18.74
CA ARG A 139 -8.19 6.64 19.68
C ARG A 139 -7.21 5.48 19.81
N ALA A 140 -7.60 4.27 19.43
CA ALA A 140 -6.78 3.07 19.56
C ALA A 140 -5.79 2.85 18.39
N MET A 141 -6.04 3.45 17.23
CA MET A 141 -5.14 3.35 16.09
C MET A 141 -4.01 4.37 16.19
N GLY A 142 -2.98 4.05 16.95
CA GLY A 142 -1.72 4.62 16.66
C GLY A 142 -0.94 5.35 17.72
N HIS A 143 0.01 4.66 18.24
CA HIS A 143 1.17 5.27 18.89
C HIS A 143 2.42 4.68 18.25
N GLY A 144 2.94 5.34 17.22
CA GLY A 144 4.24 5.06 16.63
C GLY A 144 4.87 6.34 16.09
N PRO A 145 6.19 6.58 16.25
CA PRO A 145 6.85 7.78 15.76
C PRO A 145 6.88 7.79 14.20
N GLY A 146 6.40 8.83 13.55
CA GLY A 146 6.26 8.83 12.13
C GLY A 146 6.37 10.15 11.40
N TYR A 147 6.52 10.07 10.09
CA TYR A 147 6.49 11.22 9.18
C TYR A 147 5.04 11.69 9.00
N GLY A 148 4.78 12.95 9.34
CA GLY A 148 3.47 13.56 9.14
C GLY A 148 3.18 13.76 7.66
N LEU A 149 2.24 13.00 7.12
CA LEU A 149 1.69 13.19 5.79
C LEU A 149 0.29 13.78 5.92
N ARG A 150 0.11 15.02 5.51
CA ARG A 150 -1.24 15.59 5.34
C ARG A 150 -1.81 15.09 4.02
N LEU A 151 -2.42 13.91 4.05
CA LEU A 151 -2.95 13.29 2.85
C LEU A 151 -4.34 13.79 2.47
N PHE A 152 -5.19 14.13 3.45
CA PHE A 152 -6.56 14.61 3.22
C PHE A 152 -6.92 15.72 4.19
N ARG A 153 -7.79 16.61 3.77
CA ARG A 153 -8.03 17.98 4.23
C ARG A 153 -8.32 18.22 5.72
N HIS A 154 -8.52 17.23 6.57
CA HIS A 154 -9.10 17.48 7.89
C HIS A 154 -8.35 16.96 9.12
N ARG A 155 -7.32 16.09 8.99
CA ARG A 155 -6.44 15.74 10.13
C ARG A 155 -5.05 15.34 9.63
N PRO A 156 -3.97 15.76 10.30
CA PRO A 156 -2.64 15.24 10.03
C PRO A 156 -2.56 13.78 10.52
N PHE A 157 -2.12 12.88 9.64
CA PHE A 157 -1.79 11.51 10.00
C PHE A 157 -0.30 11.30 9.80
N CYS A 158 0.30 10.60 10.76
CA CYS A 158 1.66 10.10 10.64
C CYS A 158 1.61 8.67 10.13
N VAL A 159 2.32 8.40 9.04
CA VAL A 159 2.51 7.04 8.54
C VAL A 159 3.92 6.61 8.87
N TYR A 160 4.05 5.63 9.73
CA TYR A 160 5.35 5.03 10.06
C TYR A 160 5.39 3.58 9.61
N GLY A 161 6.59 3.08 9.39
CA GLY A 161 6.83 1.75 8.82
C GLY A 161 6.13 0.56 9.48
N GLN A 162 5.36 0.78 10.56
CA GLN A 162 4.58 -0.24 11.25
C GLN A 162 3.27 0.27 11.89
N GLY A 163 2.77 1.46 11.52
CA GLY A 163 1.51 1.95 12.08
C GLY A 163 1.11 3.35 11.61
N ILE A 164 -0.13 3.71 11.87
CA ILE A 164 -0.71 5.03 11.64
C ILE A 164 -0.91 5.69 13.00
N CYS A 165 -0.40 6.91 13.20
CA CYS A 165 -0.69 7.66 14.42
C CYS A 165 -1.39 8.98 14.13
N GLY A 166 -2.32 9.37 15.01
CA GLY A 166 -3.03 10.65 14.94
C GLY A 166 -2.18 11.81 15.49
N ALA A 167 -2.48 13.04 15.05
CA ALA A 167 -1.70 14.25 15.32
C ALA A 167 -1.73 14.77 16.76
N GLU A 168 -2.45 14.12 17.65
CA GLU A 168 -2.54 14.57 19.06
C GLU A 168 -1.32 14.19 19.93
N ALA A 169 -0.28 13.59 19.34
CA ALA A 169 0.91 13.12 20.05
C ALA A 169 2.17 13.98 19.90
N LEU A 170 2.03 15.23 19.42
CA LEU A 170 3.15 16.19 19.44
C LEU A 170 2.85 17.33 20.41
N PRO A 171 3.77 17.63 21.35
CA PRO A 171 3.64 18.78 22.24
C PRO A 171 3.71 20.10 21.48
#